data_9a04f46afdb080a2b339e1ab7de8c91a
#
_entry.id   9a04f46afdb080a2b339e1ab7de8c91a
#
_cell.length_a   1.000
_cell.length_b   1.000
_cell.length_c   1.000
_cell.angle_alpha   90.00
_cell.angle_beta   90.00
_cell.angle_gamma   90.00
#
_symmetry.space_group_name_H-M   'P 1'
#
loop_
_entity.id
_entity.type
_entity.pdbx_description
1 polymer ?
#
loop_
_entity_poly.entity_id
_entity_poly.type
_entity_poly.pdbx_seq_one_letter_code
_entity_poly.pdbx_strand_id
1 'polypeptide(L)'
;MPKEMSSEYDMKQYCKPENVLLFDAMLETEKVLSVKNFYWGPNELVINMIEQLCVRNKHKRILEIGPGKVPFHLATDWIGSNEKITNYIDIDIDKEKIPYDSNHFDFVYCRHVLEDIQNPDFALKEIIRVSKYGGYMETPSPLIEITKDVDSSALSNMYSGYIHHRYIVWSNIQKNEIYFLPKYGCILDHMLHITDETKMHLYDLINNYPVYWNNYFLFGAKSPTVIMYKNGVNFNCTSSGTIADEYIQLVTRAVNESIDNTNYFIRMHSQ
;
A
#
# COMPACT_ATOMS: atom_id res chain seq x y z
N MET A 1 35.93 -0.80 -19.19
CA MET A 1 35.26 -1.82 -18.37
C MET A 1 34.44 -1.10 -17.33
N PRO A 2 33.13 -1.26 -17.29
CA PRO A 2 32.37 -0.70 -16.18
C PRO A 2 32.81 -1.41 -14.91
N LYS A 3 33.09 -0.67 -13.84
CA LYS A 3 33.25 -1.22 -12.50
C LYS A 3 32.02 -2.07 -12.21
N GLU A 4 32.22 -3.32 -11.87
CA GLU A 4 31.21 -4.13 -11.20
C GLU A 4 30.72 -3.29 -10.02
N MET A 5 29.48 -2.82 -10.10
CA MET A 5 28.82 -2.20 -8.96
C MET A 5 28.67 -3.30 -7.93
N SER A 6 29.34 -3.11 -6.81
CA SER A 6 29.33 -4.04 -5.70
C SER A 6 27.89 -4.29 -5.27
N SER A 7 27.54 -5.55 -5.17
CA SER A 7 26.26 -6.11 -4.71
C SER A 7 25.97 -5.85 -3.22
N GLU A 8 26.22 -4.64 -2.72
CA GLU A 8 26.09 -4.32 -1.29
C GLU A 8 24.67 -3.94 -0.85
N TYR A 9 23.69 -3.98 -1.77
CA TYR A 9 22.31 -3.87 -1.35
C TYR A 9 21.77 -5.26 -0.96
N ASP A 10 22.28 -5.77 0.16
CA ASP A 10 21.76 -6.99 0.75
C ASP A 10 20.39 -6.72 1.36
N MET A 11 19.37 -7.36 0.83
CA MET A 11 18.01 -7.28 1.34
C MET A 11 17.88 -7.75 2.81
N LYS A 12 18.89 -8.48 3.35
CA LYS A 12 18.96 -8.83 4.78
C LYS A 12 18.96 -7.60 5.70
N GLN A 13 19.44 -6.45 5.23
CA GLN A 13 19.32 -5.20 6.00
C GLN A 13 17.89 -4.65 6.05
N TYR A 14 16.98 -5.09 5.19
CA TYR A 14 15.55 -4.71 5.23
C TYR A 14 14.76 -5.57 6.21
N CYS A 15 15.17 -6.83 6.39
CA CYS A 15 14.64 -7.70 7.42
C CYS A 15 15.54 -7.61 8.66
N LYS A 16 15.49 -6.50 9.38
CA LYS A 16 16.25 -6.39 10.62
C LYS A 16 15.81 -7.46 11.61
N PRO A 17 16.74 -8.11 12.34
CA PRO A 17 16.41 -9.12 13.35
C PRO A 17 15.38 -8.64 14.38
N GLU A 18 15.43 -7.36 14.76
CA GLU A 18 14.45 -6.75 15.65
C GLU A 18 13.03 -6.69 15.07
N ASN A 19 12.90 -6.61 13.73
CA ASN A 19 11.60 -6.71 13.07
C ASN A 19 11.11 -8.16 13.07
N VAL A 20 12.01 -9.12 12.87
CA VAL A 20 11.70 -10.57 12.95
C VAL A 20 11.25 -10.97 14.37
N LEU A 21 11.87 -10.43 15.41
CA LEU A 21 11.45 -10.67 16.81
C LEU A 21 10.06 -10.10 17.14
N LEU A 22 9.66 -9.01 16.50
CA LEU A 22 8.26 -8.53 16.55
C LEU A 22 7.31 -9.52 15.89
N PHE A 23 7.75 -10.26 14.88
CA PHE A 23 6.99 -11.33 14.26
C PHE A 23 6.72 -12.49 15.20
N ASP A 24 7.68 -12.90 16.01
CA ASP A 24 7.50 -13.99 16.98
C ASP A 24 6.43 -13.64 18.03
N ALA A 25 6.39 -12.39 18.48
CA ALA A 25 5.34 -11.91 19.38
C ALA A 25 3.96 -11.81 18.69
N MET A 26 3.94 -11.63 17.37
CA MET A 26 2.73 -11.64 16.54
C MET A 26 2.27 -13.06 16.20
N LEU A 27 3.15 -14.06 16.19
CA LEU A 27 2.85 -15.46 15.87
C LEU A 27 1.78 -16.06 16.79
N GLU A 28 1.67 -15.65 18.03
CA GLU A 28 0.58 -16.08 18.90
C GLU A 28 -0.77 -15.48 18.49
N THR A 29 -0.75 -14.28 17.92
CA THR A 29 -1.94 -13.64 17.32
C THR A 29 -2.27 -14.28 15.96
N GLU A 30 -1.29 -14.87 15.28
CA GLU A 30 -1.38 -15.43 13.93
C GLU A 30 -2.14 -16.73 13.78
N LYS A 31 -2.38 -17.49 14.83
CA LYS A 31 -3.34 -18.61 14.76
C LYS A 31 -4.71 -18.13 14.29
N VAL A 32 -4.96 -16.83 14.39
CA VAL A 32 -6.13 -16.12 13.89
C VAL A 32 -5.92 -15.59 12.47
N LEU A 33 -4.66 -15.39 12.03
CA LEU A 33 -4.30 -14.71 10.78
C LEU A 33 -4.01 -15.63 9.59
N SER A 34 -4.06 -16.95 9.74
CA SER A 34 -3.83 -17.91 8.67
C SER A 34 -4.99 -17.96 7.68
N VAL A 35 -5.22 -16.88 6.95
CA VAL A 35 -6.22 -16.85 5.89
C VAL A 35 -5.61 -17.29 4.57
N LYS A 36 -6.16 -18.33 4.01
CA LYS A 36 -5.57 -19.11 2.90
C LYS A 36 -5.72 -18.53 1.48
N ASN A 37 -6.24 -17.34 1.23
CA ASN A 37 -6.46 -16.86 -0.14
C ASN A 37 -6.21 -15.36 -0.28
N PHE A 38 -4.94 -15.02 -0.50
CA PHE A 38 -4.47 -13.66 -0.27
C PHE A 38 -4.35 -12.77 -1.48
N TYR A 39 -4.35 -13.27 -2.67
CA TYR A 39 -3.89 -12.50 -3.81
C TYR A 39 -4.75 -11.29 -4.20
N TRP A 40 -6.05 -11.29 -3.85
CA TRP A 40 -7.01 -10.25 -4.26
C TRP A 40 -8.12 -10.01 -3.24
N GLY A 41 -8.05 -10.69 -2.13
CA GLY A 41 -9.02 -10.55 -1.06
C GLY A 41 -8.53 -9.56 -0.01
N PRO A 42 -9.45 -8.86 0.62
CA PRO A 42 -9.12 -8.10 1.81
C PRO A 42 -8.62 -9.04 2.92
N ASN A 43 -7.65 -8.58 3.71
CA ASN A 43 -7.28 -9.30 4.92
C ASN A 43 -8.46 -9.27 5.89
N GLU A 44 -9.07 -10.43 6.17
CA GLU A 44 -10.28 -10.52 7.00
C GLU A 44 -10.09 -9.89 8.38
N LEU A 45 -8.90 -10.02 8.97
CA LEU A 45 -8.61 -9.34 10.24
C LEU A 45 -8.75 -7.83 10.11
N VAL A 46 -8.10 -7.26 9.10
CA VAL A 46 -8.10 -5.82 8.88
C VAL A 46 -9.50 -5.33 8.58
N ILE A 47 -10.26 -6.07 7.74
CA ILE A 47 -11.67 -5.74 7.50
C ILE A 47 -12.47 -5.74 8.80
N ASN A 48 -12.39 -6.81 9.58
CA ASN A 48 -13.09 -6.91 10.84
C ASN A 48 -12.75 -5.74 11.78
N MET A 49 -11.50 -5.32 11.80
CA MET A 49 -11.07 -4.16 12.58
C MET A 49 -11.73 -2.86 12.10
N ILE A 50 -11.76 -2.63 10.79
CA ILE A 50 -12.38 -1.44 10.21
C ILE A 50 -13.90 -1.46 10.41
N GLU A 51 -14.53 -2.62 10.28
CA GLU A 51 -15.96 -2.80 10.56
C GLU A 51 -16.29 -2.48 12.02
N GLN A 52 -15.54 -3.04 12.95
CA GLN A 52 -15.72 -2.76 14.37
C GLN A 52 -15.53 -1.26 14.68
N LEU A 53 -14.55 -0.62 14.02
CA LEU A 53 -14.37 0.83 14.11
C LEU A 53 -15.60 1.59 13.64
N CYS A 54 -16.13 1.24 12.47
CA CYS A 54 -17.32 1.87 11.90
C CYS A 54 -18.57 1.66 12.77
N VAL A 55 -18.78 0.45 13.25
CA VAL A 55 -19.91 0.11 14.12
C VAL A 55 -19.80 0.85 15.45
N ARG A 56 -18.64 0.81 16.11
CA ARG A 56 -18.39 1.49 17.39
C ARG A 56 -18.63 3.00 17.30
N ASN A 57 -18.19 3.61 16.19
CA ASN A 57 -18.36 5.04 15.94
C ASN A 57 -19.72 5.37 15.31
N LYS A 58 -20.59 4.38 15.09
CA LYS A 58 -21.94 4.54 14.51
C LYS A 58 -21.93 5.23 13.14
N HIS A 59 -20.95 4.95 12.31
CA HIS A 59 -20.90 5.47 10.95
C HIS A 59 -22.03 4.86 10.13
N LYS A 60 -22.80 5.72 9.44
CA LYS A 60 -24.00 5.34 8.69
C LYS A 60 -23.86 5.53 7.18
N ARG A 61 -23.05 6.52 6.77
CA ARG A 61 -22.76 6.77 5.36
C ARG A 61 -21.32 6.47 5.11
N ILE A 62 -21.08 5.41 4.37
CA ILE A 62 -19.72 4.94 4.08
C ILE A 62 -19.57 4.85 2.57
N LEU A 63 -18.63 5.62 2.02
CA LEU A 63 -18.26 5.56 0.62
C LEU A 63 -17.15 4.53 0.44
N GLU A 64 -17.34 3.58 -0.47
CA GLU A 64 -16.28 2.73 -0.96
C GLU A 64 -15.80 3.17 -2.34
N ILE A 65 -14.49 3.25 -2.51
CA ILE A 65 -13.83 3.60 -3.77
C ILE A 65 -13.05 2.39 -4.27
N GLY A 66 -13.32 1.97 -5.51
CA GLY A 66 -12.72 0.79 -6.10
C GLY A 66 -13.24 -0.51 -5.47
N PRO A 67 -14.56 -0.76 -5.48
CA PRO A 67 -15.10 -2.00 -4.96
C PRO A 67 -14.60 -3.17 -5.79
N GLY A 68 -13.70 -3.95 -5.23
CA GLY A 68 -13.15 -5.14 -5.88
C GLY A 68 -14.20 -6.25 -5.97
N LYS A 69 -13.75 -7.50 -6.16
CA LYS A 69 -14.65 -8.68 -6.18
C LYS A 69 -15.45 -8.87 -4.90
N VAL A 70 -14.94 -8.36 -3.78
CA VAL A 70 -15.60 -8.41 -2.46
C VAL A 70 -15.74 -6.99 -1.95
N PRO A 71 -16.90 -6.36 -2.18
CA PRO A 71 -17.19 -5.03 -1.65
C PRO A 71 -17.22 -5.00 -0.13
N PHE A 72 -16.89 -3.84 0.42
CA PHE A 72 -17.02 -3.60 1.86
C PHE A 72 -18.50 -3.61 2.26
N HIS A 73 -18.90 -4.53 3.10
CA HIS A 73 -20.33 -4.80 3.34
C HIS A 73 -21.05 -3.68 4.12
N LEU A 74 -20.33 -2.79 4.79
CA LEU A 74 -20.89 -1.61 5.44
C LEU A 74 -20.97 -0.39 4.52
N ALA A 75 -20.47 -0.47 3.28
CA ALA A 75 -20.56 0.62 2.34
C ALA A 75 -22.02 0.91 1.96
N THR A 76 -22.35 2.18 1.82
CA THR A 76 -23.67 2.67 1.41
C THR A 76 -23.67 3.26 0.00
N ASP A 77 -22.49 3.70 -0.44
CA ASP A 77 -22.29 4.34 -1.73
C ASP A 77 -20.95 3.86 -2.32
N TRP A 78 -20.85 3.84 -3.65
CA TRP A 78 -19.68 3.30 -4.36
C TRP A 78 -19.23 4.22 -5.49
N ILE A 79 -17.91 4.36 -5.66
CA ILE A 79 -17.27 4.84 -6.88
C ILE A 79 -16.61 3.65 -7.55
N GLY A 80 -17.01 3.36 -8.78
CA GLY A 80 -16.63 2.17 -9.53
C GLY A 80 -17.59 1.01 -9.36
N SER A 81 -17.65 0.15 -10.37
CA SER A 81 -18.59 -0.97 -10.47
C SER A 81 -17.95 -2.31 -10.16
N ASN A 82 -18.77 -3.27 -9.81
CA ASN A 82 -18.46 -4.70 -9.88
C ASN A 82 -19.72 -5.50 -10.24
N GLU A 83 -19.61 -6.81 -10.33
CA GLU A 83 -20.73 -7.70 -10.71
C GLU A 83 -21.96 -7.59 -9.78
N LYS A 84 -21.77 -7.14 -8.54
CA LYS A 84 -22.82 -7.04 -7.50
C LYS A 84 -23.35 -5.62 -7.30
N ILE A 85 -22.62 -4.62 -7.78
CA ILE A 85 -22.93 -3.21 -7.56
C ILE A 85 -23.39 -2.61 -8.88
N THR A 86 -24.68 -2.34 -9.01
CA THR A 86 -25.30 -1.75 -10.20
C THR A 86 -25.63 -0.26 -10.03
N ASN A 87 -25.68 0.21 -8.78
CA ASN A 87 -25.91 1.61 -8.47
C ASN A 87 -24.64 2.22 -7.87
N TYR A 88 -23.83 2.82 -8.71
CA TYR A 88 -22.54 3.43 -8.35
C TYR A 88 -22.37 4.79 -9.01
N ILE A 89 -21.45 5.58 -8.46
CA ILE A 89 -21.09 6.88 -9.01
C ILE A 89 -20.06 6.63 -10.11
N ASP A 90 -20.42 6.97 -11.34
CA ASP A 90 -19.57 6.82 -12.51
C ASP A 90 -18.74 8.10 -12.73
N ILE A 91 -17.55 8.14 -12.16
CA ILE A 91 -16.59 9.23 -12.31
C ILE A 91 -15.17 8.69 -12.46
N ASP A 92 -14.35 9.44 -13.15
CA ASP A 92 -12.89 9.25 -13.18
C ASP A 92 -12.24 9.99 -11.99
N ILE A 93 -11.98 9.27 -10.89
CA ILE A 93 -11.41 9.86 -9.68
C ILE A 93 -10.04 10.51 -9.88
N ASP A 94 -9.37 10.21 -11.00
CA ASP A 94 -8.12 10.84 -11.41
C ASP A 94 -8.29 12.32 -11.82
N LYS A 95 -9.52 12.69 -12.24
CA LYS A 95 -9.77 13.98 -12.91
C LYS A 95 -11.01 14.69 -12.40
N GLU A 96 -11.96 13.96 -11.87
CA GLU A 96 -13.28 14.47 -11.52
C GLU A 96 -13.46 14.56 -10.01
N LYS A 97 -14.13 15.62 -9.56
CA LYS A 97 -14.50 15.75 -8.16
C LYS A 97 -15.60 14.75 -7.81
N ILE A 98 -15.50 14.18 -6.62
CA ILE A 98 -16.58 13.38 -6.07
C ILE A 98 -17.82 14.27 -5.92
N PRO A 99 -18.98 13.93 -6.53
CA PRO A 99 -20.14 14.82 -6.69
C PRO A 99 -20.97 14.96 -5.39
N TYR A 100 -20.27 15.14 -4.28
CA TYR A 100 -20.85 15.35 -2.95
C TYR A 100 -20.18 16.53 -2.25
N ASP A 101 -20.88 17.12 -1.32
CA ASP A 101 -20.36 18.18 -0.47
C ASP A 101 -19.24 17.67 0.46
N SER A 102 -18.47 18.61 1.00
CA SER A 102 -17.48 18.28 2.02
C SER A 102 -18.16 17.66 3.24
N ASN A 103 -17.51 16.67 3.85
CA ASN A 103 -18.00 15.95 5.01
C ASN A 103 -19.34 15.22 4.81
N HIS A 104 -19.63 14.80 3.58
CA HIS A 104 -20.88 14.10 3.25
C HIS A 104 -20.93 12.69 3.82
N PHE A 105 -19.84 11.96 3.75
CA PHE A 105 -19.73 10.60 4.26
C PHE A 105 -19.12 10.58 5.66
N ASP A 106 -19.64 9.72 6.52
CA ASP A 106 -19.06 9.52 7.86
C ASP A 106 -17.65 8.92 7.75
N PHE A 107 -17.45 8.02 6.78
CA PHE A 107 -16.21 7.31 6.58
C PHE A 107 -15.99 6.99 5.08
N VAL A 108 -14.74 6.96 4.64
CA VAL A 108 -14.38 6.54 3.27
C VAL A 108 -13.48 5.31 3.35
N TYR A 109 -13.79 4.32 2.54
CA TYR A 109 -13.04 3.08 2.39
C TYR A 109 -12.49 2.98 0.97
N CYS A 110 -11.17 2.92 0.82
CA CYS A 110 -10.49 2.91 -0.49
C CYS A 110 -9.42 1.84 -0.51
N ARG A 111 -9.51 0.90 -1.45
CA ARG A 111 -8.56 -0.20 -1.57
C ARG A 111 -8.06 -0.35 -2.99
N HIS A 112 -6.75 -0.51 -3.14
CA HIS A 112 -6.09 -0.83 -4.41
C HIS A 112 -6.57 0.08 -5.56
N VAL A 113 -6.44 1.39 -5.37
CA VAL A 113 -6.81 2.43 -6.33
C VAL A 113 -5.70 3.46 -6.49
N LEU A 114 -5.13 3.90 -5.37
CA LEU A 114 -4.22 5.06 -5.37
C LEU A 114 -2.88 4.78 -6.03
N GLU A 115 -2.45 3.53 -6.05
CA GLU A 115 -1.22 3.08 -6.72
C GLU A 115 -1.31 3.09 -8.24
N ASP A 116 -2.53 3.00 -8.79
CA ASP A 116 -2.79 2.86 -10.23
C ASP A 116 -3.05 4.18 -10.94
N ILE A 117 -3.56 5.17 -10.23
CA ILE A 117 -4.05 6.41 -10.82
C ILE A 117 -2.90 7.40 -11.09
N GLN A 118 -3.13 8.37 -11.99
CA GLN A 118 -2.11 9.35 -12.38
C GLN A 118 -1.96 10.48 -11.37
N ASN A 119 -3.07 10.88 -10.73
CA ASN A 119 -3.14 12.01 -9.83
C ASN A 119 -3.61 11.61 -8.42
N PRO A 120 -2.88 10.73 -7.71
CA PRO A 120 -3.31 10.27 -6.39
C PRO A 120 -3.44 11.42 -5.37
N ASP A 121 -2.69 12.50 -5.52
CA ASP A 121 -2.82 13.71 -4.71
C ASP A 121 -4.20 14.37 -4.88
N PHE A 122 -4.71 14.45 -6.12
CA PHE A 122 -6.04 14.97 -6.37
C PHE A 122 -7.13 14.05 -5.79
N ALA A 123 -7.07 12.76 -6.09
CA ALA A 123 -8.02 11.77 -5.59
C ALA A 123 -8.04 11.76 -4.04
N LEU A 124 -6.88 11.76 -3.42
CA LEU A 124 -6.78 11.76 -1.96
C LEU A 124 -7.36 13.03 -1.32
N LYS A 125 -7.15 14.20 -1.94
CA LYS A 125 -7.79 15.44 -1.49
C LYS A 125 -9.32 15.37 -1.56
N GLU A 126 -9.87 14.76 -2.60
CA GLU A 126 -11.30 14.56 -2.74
C GLU A 126 -11.83 13.55 -1.71
N ILE A 127 -11.13 12.43 -1.49
CA ILE A 127 -11.43 11.46 -0.44
C ILE A 127 -11.51 12.13 0.93
N ILE A 128 -10.50 12.93 1.25
CA ILE A 128 -10.44 13.68 2.52
C ILE A 128 -11.57 14.71 2.59
N ARG A 129 -11.83 15.42 1.50
CA ARG A 129 -12.88 16.46 1.44
C ARG A 129 -14.26 15.92 1.76
N VAL A 130 -14.61 14.78 1.19
CA VAL A 130 -15.96 14.20 1.39
C VAL A 130 -16.08 13.42 2.69
N SER A 131 -14.98 13.10 3.35
CA SER A 131 -14.94 12.35 4.60
C SER A 131 -15.12 13.27 5.80
N LYS A 132 -16.03 12.91 6.73
CA LYS A 132 -16.33 13.69 7.94
C LYS A 132 -15.47 13.30 9.13
N TYR A 133 -15.30 12.01 9.37
CA TYR A 133 -14.62 11.50 10.55
C TYR A 133 -13.31 10.79 10.22
N GLY A 134 -13.04 10.58 8.94
CA GLY A 134 -11.85 9.93 8.48
C GLY A 134 -12.12 8.82 7.48
N GLY A 135 -11.12 8.00 7.23
CA GLY A 135 -11.22 6.91 6.26
C GLY A 135 -10.08 5.92 6.39
N TYR A 136 -10.22 4.87 5.64
CA TYR A 136 -9.25 3.81 5.51
C TYR A 136 -8.79 3.71 4.06
N MET A 137 -7.49 3.59 3.87
CA MET A 137 -6.87 3.35 2.57
C MET A 137 -5.92 2.17 2.65
N GLU A 138 -5.95 1.35 1.63
CA GLU A 138 -5.09 0.19 1.47
C GLU A 138 -4.50 0.19 0.07
N THR A 139 -3.19 -0.03 -0.01
CA THR A 139 -2.44 -0.19 -1.26
C THR A 139 -1.51 -1.39 -1.12
N PRO A 140 -0.98 -1.95 -2.21
CA PRO A 140 0.11 -2.91 -2.12
C PRO A 140 1.29 -2.33 -1.33
N SER A 141 1.94 -3.16 -0.55
CA SER A 141 3.10 -2.70 0.22
C SER A 141 4.32 -2.49 -0.67
N PRO A 142 5.25 -1.60 -0.29
CA PRO A 142 6.53 -1.46 -0.98
C PRO A 142 7.30 -2.78 -1.10
N LEU A 143 7.12 -3.69 -0.16
CA LEU A 143 7.74 -5.01 -0.20
C LEU A 143 7.28 -5.82 -1.41
N ILE A 144 5.98 -5.77 -1.73
CA ILE A 144 5.42 -6.42 -2.91
C ILE A 144 5.95 -5.78 -4.18
N GLU A 145 6.06 -4.46 -4.21
CA GLU A 145 6.51 -3.72 -5.40
C GLU A 145 7.96 -4.01 -5.79
N ILE A 146 8.77 -4.51 -4.87
CA ILE A 146 10.16 -4.92 -5.15
C ILE A 146 10.32 -6.44 -5.35
N THR A 147 9.25 -7.21 -5.21
CA THR A 147 9.30 -8.68 -5.33
C THR A 147 8.91 -9.09 -6.75
N LYS A 148 9.68 -10.02 -7.35
CA LYS A 148 9.34 -10.62 -8.65
C LYS A 148 8.31 -11.73 -8.48
N ASP A 149 7.65 -12.09 -9.57
CA ASP A 149 6.66 -13.17 -9.64
C ASP A 149 5.37 -12.95 -8.83
N VAL A 150 5.07 -11.71 -8.47
CA VAL A 150 3.82 -11.37 -7.76
C VAL A 150 2.66 -11.07 -8.72
N ASP A 151 2.94 -10.63 -9.93
CA ASP A 151 1.94 -10.43 -10.97
C ASP A 151 1.67 -11.77 -11.69
N SER A 152 0.42 -12.07 -11.98
CA SER A 152 0.02 -13.28 -12.71
C SER A 152 0.28 -13.20 -14.23
N SER A 153 0.87 -12.12 -14.71
CA SER A 153 1.22 -11.96 -16.13
C SER A 153 2.35 -12.93 -16.55
N ALA A 154 2.41 -13.25 -17.84
CA ALA A 154 3.47 -14.09 -18.39
C ALA A 154 4.88 -13.48 -18.26
N LEU A 155 4.98 -12.22 -17.87
CA LEU A 155 6.22 -11.47 -17.70
C LEU A 155 6.56 -11.23 -16.22
N SER A 156 5.84 -11.83 -15.29
CA SER A 156 5.98 -11.57 -13.86
C SER A 156 7.38 -11.88 -13.30
N ASN A 157 8.09 -12.85 -13.88
CA ASN A 157 9.47 -13.16 -13.51
C ASN A 157 10.51 -12.14 -14.02
N MET A 158 10.12 -11.27 -14.94
CA MET A 158 11.00 -10.23 -15.50
C MET A 158 10.91 -8.91 -14.75
N TYR A 159 9.73 -8.63 -14.16
CA TYR A 159 9.42 -7.34 -13.55
C TYR A 159 9.15 -7.47 -12.05
N SER A 160 9.46 -6.40 -11.31
CA SER A 160 9.20 -6.30 -9.88
C SER A 160 7.80 -5.75 -9.63
N GLY A 161 7.08 -6.37 -8.69
CA GLY A 161 5.73 -5.98 -8.32
C GLY A 161 4.71 -6.11 -9.46
N TYR A 162 3.64 -5.35 -9.37
CA TYR A 162 2.60 -5.31 -10.41
C TYR A 162 2.97 -4.31 -11.50
N ILE A 163 2.92 -4.73 -12.76
CA ILE A 163 3.39 -3.94 -13.92
C ILE A 163 2.56 -2.66 -14.10
N HIS A 164 1.27 -2.70 -13.77
CA HIS A 164 0.34 -1.59 -13.95
C HIS A 164 0.42 -0.53 -12.84
N HIS A 165 1.00 -0.84 -11.68
CA HIS A 165 1.13 0.13 -10.61
C HIS A 165 2.09 1.26 -10.97
N ARG A 166 1.65 2.49 -10.74
CA ARG A 166 2.40 3.72 -11.07
C ARG A 166 3.25 4.22 -9.92
N TYR A 167 2.84 3.88 -8.69
CA TYR A 167 3.47 4.36 -7.47
C TYR A 167 3.77 3.22 -6.51
N ILE A 168 4.89 3.37 -5.83
CA ILE A 168 5.16 2.71 -4.55
C ILE A 168 4.53 3.61 -3.49
N VAL A 169 3.57 3.07 -2.74
CA VAL A 169 2.82 3.82 -1.73
C VAL A 169 3.13 3.26 -0.34
N TRP A 170 3.42 4.14 0.60
CA TRP A 170 3.50 3.76 2.00
C TRP A 170 2.98 4.87 2.90
N SER A 171 2.80 4.56 4.17
CA SER A 171 2.21 5.48 5.12
C SER A 171 2.91 5.42 6.47
N ASN A 172 2.73 6.47 7.24
CA ASN A 172 3.09 6.52 8.64
C ASN A 172 1.90 7.04 9.45
N ILE A 173 1.17 6.13 10.09
CA ILE A 173 -0.05 6.47 10.85
C ILE A 173 0.30 7.39 12.02
N GLN A 174 1.42 7.17 12.71
CA GLN A 174 1.82 7.97 13.86
C GLN A 174 2.07 9.43 13.49
N LYS A 175 2.63 9.68 12.32
CA LYS A 175 2.88 11.03 11.79
C LYS A 175 1.68 11.58 11.02
N ASN A 176 0.69 10.75 10.72
CA ASN A 176 -0.43 11.07 9.83
C ASN A 176 0.06 11.51 8.44
N GLU A 177 0.95 10.70 7.85
CA GLU A 177 1.58 10.95 6.56
C GLU A 177 1.36 9.78 5.60
N ILE A 178 1.14 10.09 4.32
CA ILE A 178 1.10 9.13 3.22
C ILE A 178 2.03 9.59 2.11
N TYR A 179 2.79 8.65 1.56
CA TYR A 179 3.89 8.89 0.63
C TYR A 179 3.62 8.19 -0.69
N PHE A 180 3.93 8.89 -1.78
CA PHE A 180 3.84 8.37 -3.15
C PHE A 180 5.18 8.55 -3.85
N LEU A 181 5.84 7.46 -4.18
CA LEU A 181 7.07 7.42 -4.95
C LEU A 181 6.77 6.84 -6.34
N PRO A 182 7.04 7.56 -7.44
CA PRO A 182 6.87 7.01 -8.77
C PRO A 182 7.65 5.70 -8.92
N LYS A 183 7.00 4.68 -9.48
CA LYS A 183 7.60 3.37 -9.67
C LYS A 183 8.40 3.34 -10.96
N TYR A 184 9.71 3.18 -10.83
CA TYR A 184 10.64 3.02 -11.96
C TYR A 184 11.07 1.56 -12.07
N GLY A 185 10.27 0.74 -12.76
CA GLY A 185 10.47 -0.69 -12.91
C GLY A 185 11.88 -1.04 -13.41
N CYS A 186 12.40 -0.28 -14.38
CA CYS A 186 13.74 -0.50 -14.92
C CYS A 186 14.86 -0.38 -13.84
N ILE A 187 14.70 0.49 -12.85
CA ILE A 187 15.67 0.59 -11.74
C ILE A 187 15.49 -0.60 -10.80
N LEU A 188 14.24 -0.92 -10.42
CA LEU A 188 13.94 -2.03 -9.54
C LEU A 188 14.41 -3.37 -10.11
N ASP A 189 14.18 -3.60 -11.40
CA ASP A 189 14.50 -4.86 -12.06
C ASP A 189 16.00 -5.11 -12.22
N HIS A 190 16.79 -4.04 -12.39
CA HIS A 190 18.22 -4.16 -12.68
C HIS A 190 19.14 -3.89 -11.49
N MET A 191 18.66 -3.18 -10.48
CA MET A 191 19.51 -2.72 -9.37
C MET A 191 19.24 -3.41 -8.04
N LEU A 192 18.04 -3.90 -7.83
CA LEU A 192 17.73 -4.76 -6.70
C LEU A 192 18.09 -6.20 -7.08
N HIS A 193 19.36 -6.54 -6.99
CA HIS A 193 19.79 -7.93 -7.05
C HIS A 193 19.30 -8.68 -5.82
N ILE A 194 18.08 -9.18 -5.91
CA ILE A 194 17.55 -10.11 -4.93
C ILE A 194 18.26 -11.44 -5.19
N THR A 195 19.15 -11.86 -4.29
CA THR A 195 19.71 -13.22 -4.34
C THR A 195 18.57 -14.23 -4.19
N ASP A 196 18.73 -15.45 -4.71
CA ASP A 196 17.72 -16.50 -4.56
C ASP A 196 17.40 -16.76 -3.08
N GLU A 197 18.41 -16.70 -2.21
CA GLU A 197 18.22 -16.82 -0.76
C GLU A 197 17.36 -15.69 -0.18
N THR A 198 17.60 -14.46 -0.59
CA THR A 198 16.81 -13.29 -0.16
C THR A 198 15.40 -13.33 -0.73
N LYS A 199 15.24 -13.78 -1.99
CA LYS A 199 13.94 -13.99 -2.63
C LYS A 199 13.12 -15.01 -1.85
N MET A 200 13.71 -16.13 -1.49
CA MET A 200 13.06 -17.16 -0.66
C MET A 200 12.63 -16.60 0.69
N HIS A 201 13.50 -15.83 1.35
CA HIS A 201 13.17 -15.22 2.64
C HIS A 201 12.03 -14.20 2.56
N LEU A 202 11.98 -13.39 1.50
CA LEU A 202 10.87 -12.47 1.25
C LEU A 202 9.57 -13.22 0.93
N TYR A 203 9.64 -14.30 0.15
CA TYR A 203 8.49 -15.14 -0.11
C TYR A 203 7.97 -15.80 1.16
N ASP A 204 8.86 -16.32 2.00
CA ASP A 204 8.49 -16.89 3.28
C ASP A 204 7.83 -15.84 4.17
N LEU A 205 8.40 -14.63 4.24
CA LEU A 205 7.82 -13.53 4.98
C LEU A 205 6.40 -13.20 4.48
N ILE A 206 6.25 -12.99 3.19
CA ILE A 206 4.96 -12.61 2.57
C ILE A 206 3.94 -13.74 2.69
N ASN A 207 4.32 -14.99 2.46
CA ASN A 207 3.43 -16.13 2.48
C ASN A 207 3.01 -16.52 3.90
N ASN A 208 3.92 -16.41 4.86
CA ASN A 208 3.62 -16.72 6.25
C ASN A 208 2.91 -15.57 6.95
N TYR A 209 3.09 -14.32 6.48
CA TYR A 209 2.56 -13.12 7.08
C TYR A 209 1.85 -12.22 6.05
N PRO A 210 0.70 -12.66 5.56
CA PRO A 210 -0.02 -11.97 4.50
C PRO A 210 -0.39 -10.51 4.80
N VAL A 211 -0.41 -10.13 6.07
CA VAL A 211 -0.62 -8.74 6.48
C VAL A 211 0.41 -7.79 5.89
N TYR A 212 1.61 -8.27 5.54
CA TYR A 212 2.65 -7.43 4.91
C TYR A 212 2.51 -7.29 3.39
N TRP A 213 1.48 -7.91 2.79
CA TRP A 213 1.17 -7.67 1.39
C TRP A 213 0.71 -6.25 1.13
N ASN A 214 0.07 -5.64 2.12
CA ASN A 214 -0.55 -4.34 1.97
C ASN A 214 0.06 -3.31 2.92
N ASN A 215 -0.06 -2.07 2.52
CA ASN A 215 0.18 -0.91 3.33
C ASN A 215 -1.19 -0.37 3.80
N TYR A 216 -1.32 -0.12 5.07
CA TYR A 216 -2.56 0.28 5.72
C TYR A 216 -2.47 1.71 6.21
N PHE A 217 -3.47 2.50 5.89
CA PHE A 217 -3.55 3.87 6.35
C PHE A 217 -4.94 4.21 6.87
N LEU A 218 -5.02 4.47 8.15
CA LEU A 218 -6.23 4.95 8.80
C LEU A 218 -6.02 6.41 9.19
N PHE A 219 -6.85 7.30 8.65
CA PHE A 219 -6.82 8.72 9.01
C PHE A 219 -8.13 9.13 9.69
N GLY A 220 -8.02 10.04 10.66
CA GLY A 220 -9.15 10.61 11.37
C GLY A 220 -9.63 11.93 10.74
N ALA A 221 -10.34 12.73 11.51
CA ALA A 221 -10.82 14.05 11.08
C ALA A 221 -9.70 15.03 10.71
N LYS A 222 -8.48 14.81 11.20
CA LYS A 222 -7.31 15.60 10.80
C LYS A 222 -6.81 15.07 9.45
N SER A 223 -6.78 15.95 8.45
CA SER A 223 -6.24 15.62 7.14
C SER A 223 -4.80 15.12 7.22
N PRO A 224 -4.47 14.02 6.54
CA PRO A 224 -3.10 13.55 6.46
C PRO A 224 -2.23 14.51 5.63
N THR A 225 -0.94 14.48 5.91
CA THR A 225 0.07 15.11 5.05
C THR A 225 0.38 14.18 3.89
N VAL A 226 0.16 14.66 2.67
CA VAL A 226 0.47 13.92 1.44
C VAL A 226 1.86 14.33 0.95
N ILE A 227 2.74 13.36 0.80
CA ILE A 227 4.11 13.58 0.34
C ILE A 227 4.28 12.91 -1.02
N MET A 228 4.29 13.73 -2.06
CA MET A 228 4.53 13.28 -3.43
C MET A 228 5.99 13.49 -3.78
N TYR A 229 6.71 12.42 -4.06
CA TYR A 229 8.04 12.51 -4.66
C TYR A 229 7.90 12.80 -6.16
N LYS A 230 7.46 14.02 -6.49
CA LYS A 230 7.33 14.47 -7.89
C LYS A 230 8.71 14.61 -8.50
N ASN A 231 9.04 13.77 -9.49
CA ASN A 231 10.31 13.84 -10.21
C ASN A 231 11.53 14.00 -9.29
N GLY A 232 11.40 13.51 -8.08
CA GLY A 232 12.21 13.88 -6.94
C GLY A 232 13.61 13.30 -6.92
N VAL A 233 13.89 12.50 -7.92
CA VAL A 233 15.25 12.27 -8.35
C VAL A 233 15.44 13.24 -9.50
N ASN A 234 16.15 14.35 -9.29
CA ASN A 234 16.57 15.23 -10.36
C ASN A 234 17.44 14.41 -11.33
N PHE A 235 16.82 13.82 -12.34
CA PHE A 235 17.50 13.10 -13.41
C PHE A 235 18.33 14.08 -14.26
N ASN A 236 19.29 14.73 -13.66
CA ASN A 236 20.37 15.35 -14.39
C ASN A 236 21.26 14.23 -14.93
N CYS A 237 21.07 13.90 -16.19
CA CYS A 237 21.69 12.77 -16.91
C CYS A 237 23.22 12.71 -16.90
N THR A 238 23.91 13.42 -16.04
CA THR A 238 25.37 13.53 -16.01
C THR A 238 26.07 12.60 -15.03
N SER A 239 25.33 11.92 -14.14
CA SER A 239 25.91 10.90 -13.24
C SER A 239 24.90 9.78 -12.99
N SER A 240 24.91 8.78 -13.85
CA SER A 240 23.95 7.68 -13.86
C SER A 240 23.96 6.78 -12.59
N GLY A 241 24.99 6.81 -11.77
CA GLY A 241 25.06 6.04 -10.53
C GLY A 241 24.27 6.66 -9.38
N THR A 242 24.40 7.95 -9.16
CA THR A 242 23.87 8.66 -7.99
C THR A 242 22.33 8.66 -7.92
N ILE A 243 21.65 8.71 -9.05
CA ILE A 243 20.18 8.75 -9.13
C ILE A 243 19.55 7.43 -8.73
N ALA A 244 20.15 6.34 -9.21
CA ALA A 244 19.69 5.02 -8.86
C ALA A 244 19.88 4.74 -7.37
N ASP A 245 21.01 5.18 -6.81
CA ASP A 245 21.32 5.03 -5.38
C ASP A 245 20.30 5.80 -4.51
N GLU A 246 19.98 7.04 -4.86
CA GLU A 246 18.96 7.83 -4.15
C GLU A 246 17.57 7.17 -4.23
N TYR A 247 17.19 6.67 -5.41
CA TYR A 247 15.93 5.96 -5.58
C TYR A 247 15.88 4.68 -4.75
N ILE A 248 16.94 3.88 -4.76
CA ILE A 248 17.04 2.66 -3.96
C ILE A 248 16.97 2.98 -2.46
N GLN A 249 17.61 4.06 -1.99
CA GLN A 249 17.48 4.49 -0.60
C GLN A 249 16.03 4.87 -0.24
N LEU A 250 15.30 5.53 -1.14
CA LEU A 250 13.88 5.85 -0.93
C LEU A 250 13.01 4.59 -0.90
N VAL A 251 13.25 3.65 -1.81
CA VAL A 251 12.56 2.35 -1.82
C VAL A 251 12.85 1.57 -0.53
N THR A 252 14.12 1.53 -0.11
CA THR A 252 14.54 0.95 1.16
C THR A 252 13.78 1.52 2.35
N ARG A 253 13.74 2.85 2.40
CA ARG A 253 12.99 3.56 3.43
C ARG A 253 11.51 3.20 3.39
N ALA A 254 10.90 3.16 2.18
CA ALA A 254 9.50 2.81 2.00
C ALA A 254 9.18 1.42 2.56
N VAL A 255 10.02 0.42 2.26
CA VAL A 255 9.86 -0.95 2.78
C VAL A 255 9.92 -0.97 4.31
N ASN A 256 10.94 -0.38 4.92
CA ASN A 256 11.10 -0.37 6.38
C ASN A 256 9.96 0.36 7.07
N GLU A 257 9.62 1.56 6.62
CA GLU A 257 8.52 2.35 7.18
C GLU A 257 7.15 1.65 7.02
N SER A 258 6.93 0.93 5.91
CA SER A 258 5.70 0.15 5.70
C SER A 258 5.58 -1.02 6.67
N ILE A 259 6.66 -1.74 6.93
CA ILE A 259 6.70 -2.82 7.92
C ILE A 259 6.40 -2.26 9.33
N ASP A 260 7.10 -1.19 9.70
CA ASP A 260 6.90 -0.54 11.00
C ASP A 260 5.46 -0.01 11.16
N ASN A 261 4.90 0.55 10.10
CA ASN A 261 3.53 1.04 10.08
C ASN A 261 2.50 -0.09 10.23
N THR A 262 2.71 -1.21 9.54
CA THR A 262 1.86 -2.40 9.65
C THR A 262 1.89 -2.96 11.07
N ASN A 263 3.07 -3.09 11.66
CA ASN A 263 3.24 -3.51 13.05
C ASN A 263 2.54 -2.56 14.04
N TYR A 264 2.64 -1.26 13.80
CA TYR A 264 1.94 -0.27 14.62
C TYR A 264 0.42 -0.37 14.46
N PHE A 265 -0.06 -0.46 13.23
CA PHE A 265 -1.48 -0.60 12.92
C PHE A 265 -2.12 -1.80 13.63
N ILE A 266 -1.48 -2.96 13.57
CA ILE A 266 -1.96 -4.17 14.22
C ILE A 266 -2.00 -3.99 15.74
N ARG A 267 -0.92 -3.48 16.36
CA ARG A 267 -0.87 -3.27 17.81
C ARG A 267 -1.96 -2.34 18.32
N MET A 268 -2.29 -1.28 17.57
CA MET A 268 -3.32 -0.33 17.96
C MET A 268 -4.73 -0.91 17.95
N HIS A 269 -4.95 -1.96 17.19
CA HIS A 269 -6.27 -2.51 16.97
C HIS A 269 -6.46 -3.94 17.52
N SER A 270 -5.39 -4.54 18.06
CA SER A 270 -5.45 -5.87 18.72
C SER A 270 -5.80 -5.77 20.22
N GLN A 271 -6.00 -4.56 20.75
CA GLN A 271 -6.46 -4.27 22.11
C GLN A 271 -7.95 -3.92 22.08
#